data_95a8bfe396676fea24996c91ec381aa7
#
_entry.id   95a8bfe396676fea24996c91ec381aa7
#
_cell.length_a   1.000
_cell.length_b   1.000
_cell.length_c   1.000
_cell.angle_alpha   90.00
_cell.angle_beta   90.00
_cell.angle_gamma   90.00
#
_symmetry.space_group_name_H-M   'P 1'
#
loop_
_entity.id
_entity.type
_entity.pdbx_description
1 polymer ?
#
loop_
_entity_poly.entity_id
_entity_poly.type
_entity_poly.pdbx_seq_one_letter_code
_entity_poly.pdbx_strand_id
1 'polypeptide(L)'
;RYFFVKQTGGHTLYWDSKTGHSNLTSKHLHQSLYAYTDFGENDLVKRAQRIVEMTTFKPIILESIYKPKQARVVQQHDHWHPNDWREPELKPDPQADSKPFVDHLTRMLGNKPKADYLIDMLAYRYQSEDNTKPHVAFYFYGGQGFGKGIFSTTLEKVFGESAVRKVIDQNALKSISSIDVWKRTWTIVDEVDVKAGSTDYNRIKTMVGGSTFDAERKGEHFKSHEIPAQLIMNSNHA
;
A
#
# COMPACT_ATOMS: atom_id res chain seq x y z
N ARG A 1 -20.00 12.41 -2.37
CA ARG A 1 -19.71 11.05 -2.79
C ARG A 1 -19.57 11.05 -4.29
N TYR A 2 -18.44 10.56 -4.80
CA TYR A 2 -18.16 10.52 -6.22
C TYR A 2 -17.97 9.05 -6.64
N PHE A 3 -18.54 8.70 -7.79
CA PHE A 3 -18.31 7.42 -8.43
C PHE A 3 -17.49 7.67 -9.68
N PHE A 4 -16.47 6.87 -9.85
CA PHE A 4 -15.59 6.94 -10.97
C PHE A 4 -15.74 5.66 -11.81
N VAL A 5 -15.49 5.78 -13.08
CA VAL A 5 -15.69 4.70 -14.02
C VAL A 5 -14.33 4.17 -14.48
N LYS A 6 -14.13 2.86 -14.35
CA LYS A 6 -13.01 2.15 -14.94
C LYS A 6 -13.53 1.28 -16.09
N GLN A 7 -12.98 1.45 -17.26
CA GLN A 7 -13.24 0.53 -18.38
C GLN A 7 -12.13 -0.52 -18.42
N THR A 8 -12.51 -1.78 -18.32
CA THR A 8 -11.56 -2.91 -18.37
C THR A 8 -12.21 -4.05 -19.16
N GLY A 9 -11.58 -4.48 -20.27
CA GLY A 9 -12.03 -5.62 -21.06
C GLY A 9 -13.48 -5.53 -21.56
N GLY A 10 -13.96 -4.34 -21.94
CA GLY A 10 -15.34 -4.10 -22.40
C GLY A 10 -16.37 -3.98 -21.27
N HIS A 11 -15.96 -4.05 -20.02
CA HIS A 11 -16.85 -3.87 -18.86
C HIS A 11 -16.62 -2.52 -18.20
N THR A 12 -17.72 -1.88 -17.78
CA THR A 12 -17.68 -0.66 -16.97
C THR A 12 -17.71 -1.06 -15.48
N LEU A 13 -16.65 -0.72 -14.76
CA LEU A 13 -16.55 -0.90 -13.32
C LEU A 13 -16.57 0.46 -12.64
N TYR A 14 -17.10 0.51 -11.43
CA TYR A 14 -17.21 1.74 -10.66
C TYR A 14 -16.35 1.67 -9.41
N TRP A 15 -15.88 2.82 -8.99
CA TRP A 15 -15.17 3.00 -7.73
C TRP A 15 -15.92 4.01 -6.86
N ASP A 16 -16.13 3.68 -5.60
CA ASP A 16 -16.83 4.53 -4.63
C ASP A 16 -15.81 5.29 -3.78
N SER A 17 -15.77 6.60 -3.92
CA SER A 17 -14.84 7.46 -3.17
C SER A 17 -15.08 7.45 -1.66
N LYS A 18 -16.29 7.12 -1.20
CA LYS A 18 -16.63 7.10 0.22
C LYS A 18 -16.13 5.82 0.91
N THR A 19 -16.37 4.67 0.28
CA THR A 19 -16.01 3.37 0.86
C THR A 19 -14.63 2.90 0.42
N GLY A 20 -14.11 3.42 -0.69
CA GLY A 20 -12.88 2.96 -1.31
C GLY A 20 -13.04 1.62 -2.03
N HIS A 21 -14.26 1.07 -2.12
CA HIS A 21 -14.51 -0.15 -2.86
C HIS A 21 -14.32 0.08 -4.36
N SER A 22 -13.54 -0.78 -4.98
CA SER A 22 -13.29 -0.83 -6.41
C SER A 22 -14.01 -2.02 -7.03
N ASN A 23 -14.12 -1.98 -8.38
CA ASN A 23 -14.71 -3.06 -9.17
C ASN A 23 -16.22 -3.29 -8.89
N LEU A 24 -16.92 -2.24 -8.49
CA LEU A 24 -18.37 -2.31 -8.34
C LEU A 24 -19.02 -2.40 -9.72
N THR A 25 -19.85 -3.41 -9.92
CA THR A 25 -20.71 -3.48 -11.11
C THR A 25 -21.86 -2.46 -11.00
N SER A 26 -22.55 -2.19 -12.09
CA SER A 26 -23.75 -1.31 -12.07
C SER A 26 -24.78 -1.76 -11.03
N LYS A 27 -24.93 -3.08 -10.81
CA LYS A 27 -25.82 -3.65 -9.79
C LYS A 27 -25.39 -3.23 -8.37
N HIS A 28 -24.10 -3.33 -8.06
CA HIS A 28 -23.59 -2.91 -6.76
C HIS A 28 -23.68 -1.40 -6.56
N LEU A 29 -23.47 -0.62 -7.63
CA LEU A 29 -23.66 0.82 -7.60
C LEU A 29 -25.12 1.17 -7.24
N HIS A 30 -26.08 0.50 -7.86
CA HIS A 30 -27.50 0.68 -7.57
C HIS A 30 -27.81 0.36 -6.11
N GLN A 31 -27.34 -0.77 -5.60
CA GLN A 31 -27.52 -1.15 -4.19
C GLN A 31 -26.90 -0.11 -3.22
N SER A 32 -25.73 0.42 -3.55
CA SER A 32 -25.07 1.44 -2.73
C SER A 32 -25.82 2.77 -2.76
N LEU A 33 -26.42 3.15 -3.87
CA LEU A 33 -27.24 4.36 -3.97
C LEU A 33 -28.57 4.18 -3.25
N TYR A 34 -29.11 2.98 -3.26
CA TYR A 34 -30.38 2.60 -2.64
C TYR A 34 -30.36 2.80 -1.11
N ALA A 35 -29.27 2.38 -0.46
CA ALA A 35 -29.09 2.50 0.99
C ALA A 35 -29.12 3.97 1.50
N TYR A 36 -29.19 4.94 0.62
CA TYR A 36 -29.17 6.38 0.96
C TYR A 36 -30.42 7.13 0.55
N THR A 37 -31.45 6.45 0.06
CA THR A 37 -32.67 7.11 -0.42
C THR A 37 -33.90 6.43 0.16
N ASP A 38 -34.76 7.21 0.84
CA ASP A 38 -36.03 6.78 1.41
C ASP A 38 -37.15 6.63 0.36
N PHE A 39 -36.87 6.50 -0.90
CA PHE A 39 -37.84 6.47 -1.97
C PHE A 39 -38.00 5.08 -2.59
N GLY A 40 -39.23 4.75 -3.02
CA GLY A 40 -39.65 3.44 -3.52
C GLY A 40 -38.83 2.87 -4.70
N GLU A 41 -38.74 1.56 -4.69
CA GLU A 41 -37.72 0.71 -5.34
C GLU A 41 -37.44 0.90 -6.82
N ASN A 42 -38.43 1.13 -7.65
CA ASN A 42 -38.28 0.93 -9.09
C ASN A 42 -37.87 2.18 -9.90
N ASP A 43 -38.22 3.37 -9.41
CA ASP A 43 -37.99 4.59 -10.19
C ASP A 43 -36.63 5.26 -9.96
N LEU A 44 -36.10 5.11 -8.74
CA LEU A 44 -34.83 5.75 -8.39
C LEU A 44 -33.62 5.02 -8.92
N VAL A 45 -33.66 3.69 -8.99
CA VAL A 45 -32.62 2.89 -9.61
C VAL A 45 -32.47 3.28 -11.07
N LYS A 46 -33.59 3.42 -11.79
CA LYS A 46 -33.58 3.88 -13.18
C LYS A 46 -33.15 5.34 -13.32
N ARG A 47 -33.52 6.22 -12.39
CA ARG A 47 -33.05 7.62 -12.38
C ARG A 47 -31.57 7.73 -12.03
N ALA A 48 -31.08 7.01 -11.02
CA ALA A 48 -29.68 6.98 -10.69
C ALA A 48 -28.83 6.41 -11.84
N GLN A 49 -29.32 5.37 -12.48
CA GLN A 49 -28.70 4.79 -13.68
C GLN A 49 -28.66 5.83 -14.81
N ARG A 50 -29.75 6.52 -15.10
CA ARG A 50 -29.76 7.60 -16.10
C ARG A 50 -28.84 8.76 -15.73
N ILE A 51 -28.78 9.18 -14.45
CA ILE A 51 -27.87 10.25 -14.03
C ILE A 51 -26.42 9.82 -14.23
N VAL A 52 -26.07 8.57 -13.90
CA VAL A 52 -24.72 8.03 -14.13
C VAL A 52 -24.42 7.89 -15.62
N GLU A 53 -25.41 7.53 -16.44
CA GLU A 53 -25.27 7.39 -17.89
C GLU A 53 -25.26 8.74 -18.62
N MET A 54 -26.04 9.73 -18.14
CA MET A 54 -26.16 11.06 -18.74
C MET A 54 -25.09 12.05 -18.29
N THR A 55 -24.35 11.78 -17.22
CA THR A 55 -23.22 12.64 -16.86
C THR A 55 -22.14 12.52 -17.93
N THR A 56 -22.09 13.50 -18.80
CA THR A 56 -21.10 13.67 -19.86
C THR A 56 -19.66 13.76 -19.32
N PHE A 57 -19.48 13.94 -18.03
CA PHE A 57 -18.21 13.99 -17.35
C PHE A 57 -18.10 12.79 -16.38
N LYS A 58 -17.76 11.63 -16.94
CA LYS A 58 -17.31 10.48 -16.15
C LYS A 58 -15.80 10.59 -16.07
N PRO A 59 -15.21 11.06 -14.95
CA PRO A 59 -13.77 11.02 -14.82
C PRO A 59 -13.35 9.55 -14.92
N ILE A 60 -12.63 9.24 -15.96
CA ILE A 60 -12.06 7.90 -16.16
C ILE A 60 -11.00 7.72 -15.08
N ILE A 61 -11.21 6.76 -14.23
CA ILE A 61 -10.22 6.35 -13.26
C ILE A 61 -9.31 5.33 -13.91
N LEU A 62 -8.03 5.61 -13.81
CA LEU A 62 -6.99 4.65 -14.10
C LEU A 62 -6.72 3.75 -12.88
N GLU A 63 -5.66 3.01 -12.96
CA GLU A 63 -5.18 2.16 -11.88
C GLU A 63 -4.98 2.92 -10.58
N SER A 64 -5.19 2.25 -9.44
CA SER A 64 -4.90 2.85 -8.14
C SER A 64 -3.40 3.13 -7.98
N ILE A 65 -3.11 4.22 -7.32
CA ILE A 65 -1.75 4.64 -6.97
C ILE A 65 -1.60 4.71 -5.46
N TYR A 66 -0.36 4.75 -4.99
CA TYR A 66 -0.06 4.91 -3.59
C TYR A 66 0.69 6.23 -3.37
N LYS A 67 0.01 7.23 -2.83
CA LYS A 67 0.56 8.56 -2.53
C LYS A 67 0.23 8.92 -1.07
N PRO A 68 1.21 8.81 -0.16
CA PRO A 68 1.02 9.15 1.25
C PRO A 68 0.58 10.60 1.43
N LYS A 69 -0.24 10.83 2.47
CA LYS A 69 -0.72 12.16 2.88
C LYS A 69 -1.56 12.90 1.84
N GLN A 70 -1.84 12.30 0.69
CA GLN A 70 -2.69 12.88 -0.33
C GLN A 70 -4.14 12.40 -0.21
N ALA A 71 -5.03 13.11 -0.87
CA ALA A 71 -6.46 12.81 -0.88
C ALA A 71 -6.74 11.38 -1.39
N ARG A 72 -7.95 10.89 -1.13
CA ARG A 72 -8.40 9.56 -1.60
C ARG A 72 -8.43 9.40 -3.11
N VAL A 73 -8.48 10.51 -3.81
CA VAL A 73 -8.39 10.58 -5.27
C VAL A 73 -7.34 11.62 -5.61
N VAL A 74 -6.42 11.25 -6.47
CA VAL A 74 -5.30 12.09 -6.87
C VAL A 74 -5.34 12.28 -8.37
N GLN A 75 -5.17 13.50 -8.83
CA GLN A 75 -5.00 13.80 -10.24
C GLN A 75 -3.51 13.73 -10.60
N GLN A 76 -3.18 12.93 -11.59
CA GLN A 76 -1.82 12.79 -12.11
C GLN A 76 -1.89 12.67 -13.65
N HIS A 77 -1.12 13.51 -14.37
CA HIS A 77 -1.09 13.53 -15.83
C HIS A 77 -2.50 13.57 -16.46
N ASP A 78 -3.33 14.53 -16.02
CA ASP A 78 -4.71 14.74 -16.47
C ASP A 78 -5.68 13.58 -16.24
N HIS A 79 -5.25 12.56 -15.50
CA HIS A 79 -6.08 11.42 -15.12
C HIS A 79 -6.32 11.39 -13.61
N TRP A 80 -7.45 10.80 -13.24
CA TRP A 80 -7.80 10.59 -11.83
C TRP A 80 -7.43 9.17 -11.42
N HIS A 81 -6.79 9.06 -10.25
CA HIS A 81 -6.35 7.80 -9.67
C HIS A 81 -6.91 7.62 -8.26
N PRO A 82 -7.49 6.46 -7.92
CA PRO A 82 -7.76 6.12 -6.54
C PRO A 82 -6.44 6.03 -5.79
N ASN A 83 -6.40 6.63 -4.59
CA ASN A 83 -5.25 6.53 -3.73
C ASN A 83 -5.46 5.38 -2.72
N ASP A 84 -4.55 4.43 -2.68
CA ASP A 84 -4.58 3.30 -1.74
C ASP A 84 -4.15 3.70 -0.32
N TRP A 85 -3.47 4.82 -0.18
CA TRP A 85 -3.09 5.33 1.14
C TRP A 85 -4.30 5.73 1.99
N ARG A 86 -4.21 5.42 3.27
CA ARG A 86 -5.16 5.85 4.30
C ARG A 86 -4.39 6.46 5.45
N GLU A 87 -4.95 7.52 6.01
CA GLU A 87 -4.37 8.16 7.19
C GLU A 87 -4.35 7.17 8.37
N PRO A 88 -3.23 7.05 9.10
CA PRO A 88 -3.15 6.23 10.29
C PRO A 88 -4.19 6.64 11.34
N GLU A 89 -4.74 5.68 12.05
CA GLU A 89 -5.65 5.94 13.18
C GLU A 89 -4.92 6.61 14.34
N LEU A 90 -3.69 6.18 14.60
CA LEU A 90 -2.85 6.80 15.63
C LEU A 90 -2.39 8.18 15.16
N LYS A 91 -2.56 9.15 16.07
CA LYS A 91 -2.07 10.51 15.86
C LYS A 91 -0.83 10.75 16.70
N PRO A 92 0.13 11.56 16.22
CA PRO A 92 1.29 11.94 17.00
C PRO A 92 0.85 12.65 18.31
N ASP A 93 1.42 12.21 19.41
CA ASP A 93 1.28 12.88 20.71
C ASP A 93 2.67 13.36 21.15
N PRO A 94 2.92 14.69 21.18
CA PRO A 94 4.20 15.23 21.61
C PRO A 94 4.57 14.93 23.07
N GLN A 95 3.57 14.56 23.89
CA GLN A 95 3.79 14.23 25.29
C GLN A 95 3.98 12.73 25.55
N ALA A 96 3.80 11.89 24.52
CA ALA A 96 3.98 10.46 24.63
C ALA A 96 5.45 10.10 24.88
N ASP A 97 5.68 9.19 25.82
CA ASP A 97 7.02 8.66 26.06
C ASP A 97 7.42 7.66 24.98
N SER A 98 8.37 8.03 24.14
CA SER A 98 8.93 7.16 23.11
C SER A 98 10.00 6.19 23.61
N LYS A 99 10.47 6.38 24.86
CA LYS A 99 11.57 5.60 25.44
C LYS A 99 11.34 4.08 25.39
N PRO A 100 10.17 3.53 25.69
CA PRO A 100 9.95 2.09 25.61
C PRO A 100 10.22 1.51 24.22
N PHE A 101 9.87 2.24 23.16
CA PHE A 101 10.13 1.82 21.79
C PHE A 101 11.61 1.92 21.43
N VAL A 102 12.28 3.01 21.81
CA VAL A 102 13.73 3.21 21.61
C VAL A 102 14.52 2.11 22.33
N ASP A 103 14.17 1.82 23.59
CA ASP A 103 14.80 0.76 24.39
C ASP A 103 14.58 -0.63 23.76
N HIS A 104 13.38 -0.86 23.21
CA HIS A 104 13.07 -2.10 22.49
C HIS A 104 13.96 -2.26 21.25
N LEU A 105 14.07 -1.23 20.41
CA LEU A 105 14.94 -1.26 19.23
C LEU A 105 16.41 -1.44 19.61
N THR A 106 16.87 -0.76 20.65
CA THR A 106 18.25 -0.88 21.12
C THR A 106 18.57 -2.32 21.56
N ARG A 107 17.65 -2.97 22.29
CA ARG A 107 17.80 -4.39 22.68
C ARG A 107 17.73 -5.32 21.48
N MET A 108 16.77 -5.10 20.56
CA MET A 108 16.59 -5.93 19.39
C MET A 108 17.82 -5.90 18.48
N LEU A 109 18.45 -4.73 18.31
CA LEU A 109 19.60 -4.54 17.46
C LEU A 109 20.94 -4.72 18.18
N GLY A 110 20.90 -4.86 19.52
CA GLY A 110 22.09 -5.01 20.38
C GLY A 110 23.04 -3.82 20.36
N ASN A 111 22.64 -2.68 19.79
CA ASN A 111 23.52 -1.56 19.53
C ASN A 111 22.70 -0.27 19.34
N LYS A 112 22.98 0.75 20.20
CA LYS A 112 22.26 2.03 20.13
C LYS A 112 22.45 2.78 18.80
N PRO A 113 23.65 2.92 18.22
CA PRO A 113 23.82 3.57 16.92
C PRO A 113 22.98 2.94 15.80
N LYS A 114 22.81 1.62 15.79
CA LYS A 114 21.94 0.94 14.82
C LYS A 114 20.47 1.27 15.06
N ALA A 115 20.05 1.36 16.32
CA ALA A 115 18.70 1.74 16.68
C ALA A 115 18.41 3.20 16.27
N ASP A 116 19.34 4.12 16.55
CA ASP A 116 19.24 5.52 16.16
C ASP A 116 19.11 5.65 14.64
N TYR A 117 19.96 4.97 13.87
CA TYR A 117 19.86 4.96 12.40
C TYR A 117 18.52 4.45 11.89
N LEU A 118 17.99 3.38 12.50
CA LEU A 118 16.67 2.86 12.13
C LEU A 118 15.57 3.89 12.45
N ILE A 119 15.63 4.54 13.63
CA ILE A 119 14.67 5.57 14.03
C ILE A 119 14.71 6.75 13.07
N ASP A 120 15.90 7.23 12.70
CA ASP A 120 16.08 8.33 11.74
C ASP A 120 15.47 7.96 10.37
N MET A 121 15.66 6.72 9.94
CA MET A 121 15.07 6.22 8.70
C MET A 121 13.54 6.12 8.77
N LEU A 122 13.00 5.67 9.91
CA LEU A 122 11.55 5.65 10.14
C LEU A 122 10.98 7.08 10.13
N ALA A 123 11.65 8.01 10.81
CA ALA A 123 11.26 9.42 10.84
C ALA A 123 11.29 10.03 9.43
N TYR A 124 12.36 9.81 8.68
CA TYR A 124 12.46 10.25 7.30
C TYR A 124 11.28 9.74 6.46
N ARG A 125 11.00 8.44 6.53
CA ARG A 125 9.88 7.83 5.77
C ARG A 125 8.52 8.33 6.23
N TYR A 126 8.35 8.61 7.51
CA TYR A 126 7.11 9.16 8.04
C TYR A 126 6.87 10.60 7.60
N GLN A 127 7.93 11.40 7.51
CA GLN A 127 7.87 12.81 7.14
C GLN A 127 7.81 13.02 5.62
N SER A 128 8.33 12.09 4.82
CA SER A 128 8.36 12.20 3.36
C SER A 128 6.96 12.32 2.75
N GLU A 129 6.77 13.32 1.91
CA GLU A 129 5.51 13.58 1.20
C GLU A 129 5.47 12.88 -0.17
N ASP A 130 6.61 12.75 -0.82
CA ASP A 130 6.76 12.18 -2.15
C ASP A 130 6.87 10.65 -2.14
N ASN A 131 7.01 10.05 -0.95
CA ASN A 131 7.22 8.62 -0.74
C ASN A 131 8.48 8.06 -1.44
N THR A 132 9.44 8.92 -1.78
CA THR A 132 10.72 8.49 -2.33
C THR A 132 11.43 7.57 -1.33
N LYS A 133 11.72 6.35 -1.76
CA LYS A 133 12.38 5.39 -0.88
C LYS A 133 13.91 5.55 -0.93
N PRO A 134 14.59 5.40 0.21
CA PRO A 134 16.02 5.14 0.23
C PRO A 134 16.33 3.78 -0.40
N HIS A 135 17.44 3.68 -1.11
CA HIS A 135 17.91 2.43 -1.72
C HIS A 135 18.57 1.51 -0.70
N VAL A 136 17.89 1.30 0.42
CA VAL A 136 18.35 0.50 1.56
C VAL A 136 17.24 -0.45 1.98
N ALA A 137 17.60 -1.71 2.26
CA ALA A 137 16.75 -2.67 2.93
C ALA A 137 17.29 -2.96 4.33
N PHE A 138 16.38 -3.27 5.25
CA PHE A 138 16.75 -3.74 6.58
C PHE A 138 16.65 -5.26 6.62
N TYR A 139 17.69 -5.91 7.11
CA TYR A 139 17.70 -7.35 7.33
C TYR A 139 17.92 -7.62 8.81
N PHE A 140 16.87 -8.09 9.48
CA PHE A 140 16.90 -8.45 10.89
C PHE A 140 17.00 -9.97 11.03
N TYR A 141 18.12 -10.43 11.57
CA TYR A 141 18.34 -11.84 11.83
C TYR A 141 18.55 -12.09 13.32
N GLY A 142 18.20 -13.28 13.76
CA GLY A 142 18.31 -13.68 15.17
C GLY A 142 17.19 -14.61 15.58
N GLY A 143 17.35 -15.26 16.72
CA GLY A 143 16.43 -16.27 17.21
C GLY A 143 14.98 -15.78 17.41
N GLN A 144 14.10 -16.70 17.68
CA GLN A 144 12.73 -16.41 18.07
C GLN A 144 12.68 -15.61 19.37
N GLY A 145 11.73 -14.69 19.52
CA GLY A 145 11.56 -13.89 20.73
C GLY A 145 12.38 -12.59 20.79
N PHE A 146 13.23 -12.29 19.84
CA PHE A 146 14.05 -11.05 19.80
C PHE A 146 13.26 -9.76 19.55
N GLY A 147 11.95 -9.84 19.34
CA GLY A 147 11.11 -8.64 19.23
C GLY A 147 10.83 -8.19 17.80
N LYS A 148 11.27 -8.92 16.74
CA LYS A 148 11.00 -8.60 15.33
C LYS A 148 9.50 -8.43 15.05
N GLY A 149 8.66 -9.31 15.60
CA GLY A 149 7.21 -9.24 15.45
C GLY A 149 6.59 -8.00 16.13
N ILE A 150 7.08 -7.61 17.30
CA ILE A 150 6.64 -6.39 17.99
C ILE A 150 6.98 -5.16 17.13
N PHE A 151 8.20 -5.10 16.62
CA PHE A 151 8.61 -4.04 15.71
C PHE A 151 7.69 -3.93 14.50
N SER A 152 7.42 -5.05 13.81
CA SER A 152 6.54 -5.10 12.64
C SER A 152 5.11 -4.62 12.95
N THR A 153 4.58 -5.00 14.11
CA THR A 153 3.23 -4.57 14.54
C THR A 153 3.21 -3.09 14.92
N THR A 154 4.24 -2.59 15.57
CA THR A 154 4.36 -1.16 15.90
C THR A 154 4.44 -0.32 14.63
N LEU A 155 5.23 -0.76 13.65
CA LEU A 155 5.35 -0.10 12.36
C LEU A 155 3.99 0.02 11.64
N GLU A 156 3.20 -1.05 11.65
CA GLU A 156 1.86 -1.08 11.07
C GLU A 156 0.90 -0.09 11.75
N LYS A 157 0.99 0.03 13.08
CA LYS A 157 0.17 1.01 13.83
C LYS A 157 0.61 2.45 13.56
N VAL A 158 1.91 2.72 13.50
CA VAL A 158 2.46 4.07 13.29
C VAL A 158 2.20 4.57 11.88
N PHE A 159 2.43 3.76 10.86
CA PHE A 159 2.25 4.14 9.46
C PHE A 159 0.85 3.86 8.91
N GLY A 160 0.06 3.05 9.61
CA GLY A 160 -1.25 2.56 9.19
C GLY A 160 -1.18 1.31 8.33
N GLU A 161 -2.23 0.50 8.37
CA GLU A 161 -2.32 -0.77 7.62
C GLU A 161 -2.17 -0.59 6.09
N SER A 162 -2.61 0.55 5.57
CA SER A 162 -2.47 0.85 4.14
C SER A 162 -1.02 1.12 3.72
N ALA A 163 -0.14 1.45 4.66
CA ALA A 163 1.26 1.78 4.40
C ALA A 163 2.21 0.60 4.59
N VAL A 164 1.78 -0.45 5.28
CA VAL A 164 2.62 -1.60 5.62
C VAL A 164 2.03 -2.88 5.03
N ARG A 165 2.81 -3.61 4.27
CA ARG A 165 2.45 -4.95 3.78
C ARG A 165 3.34 -5.99 4.44
N LYS A 166 2.72 -6.94 5.14
CA LYS A 166 3.41 -8.14 5.64
C LYS A 166 3.25 -9.27 4.65
N VAL A 167 4.34 -9.95 4.34
CA VAL A 167 4.41 -11.10 3.45
C VAL A 167 5.04 -12.23 4.24
N ILE A 168 4.29 -13.30 4.44
CA ILE A 168 4.75 -14.48 5.19
C ILE A 168 5.48 -15.44 4.24
N ASP A 169 5.09 -15.45 2.97
CA ASP A 169 5.69 -16.32 1.96
C ASP A 169 6.55 -15.49 1.00
N GLN A 170 7.86 -15.77 1.00
CA GLN A 170 8.80 -15.14 0.05
C GLN A 170 8.43 -15.42 -1.43
N ASN A 171 7.66 -16.47 -1.72
CA ASN A 171 7.18 -16.72 -3.08
C ASN A 171 6.23 -15.62 -3.58
N ALA A 172 5.56 -14.90 -2.68
CA ALA A 172 4.76 -13.74 -3.05
C ALA A 172 5.62 -12.62 -3.69
N LEU A 173 6.90 -12.53 -3.33
CA LEU A 173 7.84 -11.61 -3.97
C LEU A 173 8.23 -12.03 -5.39
N LYS A 174 8.08 -13.32 -5.71
CA LYS A 174 8.39 -13.89 -7.03
C LYS A 174 7.25 -13.71 -8.02
N SER A 175 6.02 -13.55 -7.53
CA SER A 175 4.84 -13.44 -8.36
C SER A 175 4.77 -12.08 -9.06
N ILE A 176 4.47 -12.09 -10.35
CA ILE A 176 4.17 -10.88 -11.13
C ILE A 176 2.94 -10.16 -10.56
N SER A 177 2.01 -10.91 -9.97
CA SER A 177 0.83 -10.36 -9.27
C SER A 177 1.16 -9.66 -7.96
N SER A 178 2.40 -9.69 -7.52
CA SER A 178 2.87 -9.04 -6.28
C SER A 178 3.06 -7.51 -6.38
N ILE A 179 2.61 -6.88 -7.47
CA ILE A 179 2.63 -5.41 -7.62
C ILE A 179 2.05 -4.72 -6.38
N ASP A 180 0.95 -5.24 -5.83
CA ASP A 180 0.30 -4.65 -4.66
C ASP A 180 1.15 -4.73 -3.38
N VAL A 181 2.14 -5.62 -3.34
CA VAL A 181 3.12 -5.72 -2.26
C VAL A 181 4.05 -4.52 -2.25
N TRP A 182 4.39 -3.99 -3.43
CA TRP A 182 5.36 -2.92 -3.59
C TRP A 182 4.75 -1.51 -3.57
N LYS A 183 3.44 -1.40 -3.73
CA LYS A 183 2.70 -0.14 -3.65
C LYS A 183 2.35 0.22 -2.19
N ARG A 184 3.38 0.31 -1.35
CA ARG A 184 3.26 0.66 0.08
C ARG A 184 4.47 1.50 0.49
N THR A 185 4.47 2.01 1.71
CA THR A 185 5.68 2.62 2.29
C THR A 185 6.66 1.55 2.73
N TRP A 186 6.13 0.46 3.32
CA TRP A 186 6.92 -0.63 3.86
C TRP A 186 6.42 -1.98 3.38
N THR A 187 7.35 -2.84 2.98
CA THR A 187 7.09 -4.27 2.79
C THR A 187 7.93 -5.05 3.77
N ILE A 188 7.28 -5.81 4.63
CA ILE A 188 7.93 -6.67 5.62
C ILE A 188 7.79 -8.11 5.13
N VAL A 189 8.90 -8.80 4.99
CA VAL A 189 8.95 -10.22 4.62
C VAL A 189 9.46 -11.00 5.80
N ASP A 190 8.63 -11.88 6.31
CA ASP A 190 8.99 -12.78 7.41
C ASP A 190 9.57 -14.08 6.86
N GLU A 191 10.46 -14.69 7.65
CA GLU A 191 11.09 -15.99 7.38
C GLU A 191 11.88 -16.05 6.06
N VAL A 192 12.64 -14.98 5.79
CA VAL A 192 13.46 -14.91 4.57
C VAL A 192 14.63 -15.87 4.67
N ASP A 193 14.71 -16.80 3.71
CA ASP A 193 15.87 -17.64 3.45
C ASP A 193 16.30 -17.44 1.99
N VAL A 194 17.15 -16.47 1.75
CA VAL A 194 17.62 -16.12 0.40
C VAL A 194 19.13 -16.34 0.30
N LYS A 195 19.51 -17.27 -0.56
CA LYS A 195 20.92 -17.54 -0.84
C LYS A 195 21.52 -16.47 -1.76
N ALA A 196 22.70 -15.97 -1.40
CA ALA A 196 23.43 -15.04 -2.24
C ALA A 196 23.62 -15.59 -3.67
N GLY A 197 23.41 -14.75 -4.67
CA GLY A 197 23.52 -15.13 -6.08
C GLY A 197 22.31 -15.89 -6.66
N SER A 198 21.32 -16.23 -5.85
CA SER A 198 20.06 -16.81 -6.35
C SER A 198 19.25 -15.81 -7.17
N THR A 199 18.33 -16.33 -7.99
CA THR A 199 17.39 -15.47 -8.75
C THR A 199 16.59 -14.54 -7.81
N ASP A 200 16.20 -15.03 -6.65
CA ASP A 200 15.46 -14.26 -5.65
C ASP A 200 16.30 -13.15 -5.04
N TYR A 201 17.57 -13.44 -4.73
CA TYR A 201 18.52 -12.43 -4.28
C TYR A 201 18.68 -11.30 -5.29
N ASN A 202 18.89 -11.64 -6.57
CA ASN A 202 19.06 -10.66 -7.62
C ASN A 202 17.79 -9.82 -7.80
N ARG A 203 16.63 -10.44 -7.70
CA ARG A 203 15.34 -9.75 -7.77
C ARG A 203 15.14 -8.77 -6.61
N ILE A 204 15.39 -9.19 -5.38
CA ILE A 204 15.36 -8.32 -4.19
C ILE A 204 16.33 -7.16 -4.38
N LYS A 205 17.55 -7.41 -4.83
CA LYS A 205 18.54 -6.37 -5.12
C LYS A 205 18.03 -5.34 -6.12
N THR A 206 17.40 -5.79 -7.21
CA THR A 206 16.80 -4.91 -8.21
C THR A 206 15.65 -4.09 -7.59
N MET A 207 14.81 -4.71 -6.78
CA MET A 207 13.69 -4.04 -6.12
C MET A 207 14.17 -3.02 -5.07
N VAL A 208 15.24 -3.28 -4.35
CA VAL A 208 15.85 -2.35 -3.39
C VAL A 208 16.51 -1.18 -4.12
N GLY A 209 17.29 -1.45 -5.15
CA GLY A 209 18.05 -0.45 -5.89
C GLY A 209 17.26 0.30 -6.96
N GLY A 210 16.14 -0.27 -7.46
CA GLY A 210 15.31 0.35 -8.48
C GLY A 210 14.21 1.25 -7.90
N SER A 211 13.80 2.25 -8.67
CA SER A 211 12.62 3.06 -8.40
C SER A 211 11.37 2.54 -9.12
N THR A 212 11.57 1.75 -10.16
CA THR A 212 10.50 1.16 -10.98
C THR A 212 10.79 -0.30 -11.28
N PHE A 213 9.77 -1.07 -11.61
CA PHE A 213 9.89 -2.39 -12.18
C PHE A 213 8.80 -2.63 -13.22
N ASP A 214 9.11 -3.47 -14.17
CA ASP A 214 8.17 -3.84 -15.21
C ASP A 214 7.41 -5.11 -14.78
N ALA A 215 6.10 -5.02 -14.79
CA ALA A 215 5.23 -6.12 -14.47
C ALA A 215 4.01 -6.17 -15.40
N GLU A 216 3.53 -7.38 -15.59
CA GLU A 216 2.30 -7.68 -16.32
C GLU A 216 1.24 -8.14 -15.32
N ARG A 217 0.06 -7.53 -15.38
CA ARG A 217 -1.12 -8.08 -14.71
C ARG A 217 -1.84 -9.02 -15.66
N LYS A 218 -2.46 -10.04 -15.12
CA LYS A 218 -3.27 -10.99 -15.90
C LYS A 218 -4.29 -10.23 -16.76
N GLY A 219 -4.08 -10.27 -18.08
CA GLY A 219 -4.91 -9.57 -19.08
C GLY A 219 -4.56 -8.11 -19.35
N GLU A 220 -3.42 -7.62 -18.87
CA GLU A 220 -2.90 -6.29 -19.18
C GLU A 220 -1.51 -6.40 -19.83
N HIS A 221 -1.13 -5.39 -20.61
CA HIS A 221 0.22 -5.33 -21.19
C HIS A 221 1.27 -5.00 -20.12
N PHE A 222 2.51 -5.35 -20.39
CA PHE A 222 3.67 -4.96 -19.58
C PHE A 222 3.69 -3.45 -19.34
N LYS A 223 3.78 -3.05 -18.10
CA LYS A 223 3.86 -1.65 -17.68
C LYS A 223 4.93 -1.48 -16.62
N SER A 224 5.57 -0.32 -16.64
CA SER A 224 6.47 0.10 -15.57
C SER A 224 5.69 0.63 -14.37
N HIS A 225 6.00 0.13 -13.19
CA HIS A 225 5.36 0.50 -11.94
C HIS A 225 6.38 1.09 -10.97
N GLU A 226 6.01 2.14 -10.26
CA GLU A 226 6.81 2.69 -9.17
C GLU A 226 6.91 1.70 -8.00
N ILE A 227 8.09 1.63 -7.39
CA ILE A 227 8.38 0.83 -6.19
C ILE A 227 8.63 1.79 -5.01
N PRO A 228 7.61 2.33 -4.38
CA PRO A 228 7.80 3.19 -3.21
C PRO A 228 8.15 2.42 -1.94
N ALA A 229 7.96 1.11 -1.91
CA ALA A 229 8.16 0.28 -0.74
C ALA A 229 9.63 0.13 -0.38
N GLN A 230 9.96 0.45 0.87
CA GLN A 230 11.22 0.07 1.49
C GLN A 230 11.08 -1.31 2.13
N LEU A 231 12.08 -2.15 1.92
CA LEU A 231 12.03 -3.56 2.31
C LEU A 231 12.60 -3.78 3.71
N ILE A 232 11.87 -4.53 4.50
CA ILE A 232 12.32 -5.11 5.77
C ILE A 232 12.23 -6.63 5.64
N MET A 233 13.31 -7.31 5.95
CA MET A 233 13.40 -8.76 5.90
C MET A 233 13.72 -9.30 7.28
N ASN A 234 12.94 -10.26 7.74
CA ASN A 234 13.14 -10.95 9.00
C ASN A 234 13.60 -12.39 8.73
N SER A 235 14.64 -12.83 9.44
CA SER A 235 15.12 -14.21 9.39
C SER A 235 15.34 -14.75 10.80
N ASN A 236 15.12 -16.04 10.98
CA ASN A 236 15.48 -16.77 12.20
C ASN A 236 16.90 -17.34 12.12
N HIS A 237 17.56 -17.21 10.99
CA HIS A 237 18.91 -17.69 10.70
C HIS A 237 19.84 -16.50 10.38
N ALA A 238 21.10 -16.62 10.80
CA ALA A 238 22.17 -15.65 10.48
C ALA A 238 22.77 -15.94 9.11
#